data_9bb65259c277c9b523f4fb0a36e3e711
#
_entry.id   9bb65259c277c9b523f4fb0a36e3e711
#
_cell.length_a   1.000
_cell.length_b   1.000
_cell.length_c   1.000
_cell.angle_alpha   90.00
_cell.angle_beta   90.00
_cell.angle_gamma   90.00
#
_symmetry.space_group_name_H-M   'P 1'
#
loop_
_entity.id
_entity.type
_entity.pdbx_description
1 polymer ?
#
loop_
_entity_poly.entity_id
_entity_poly.type
_entity_poly.pdbx_seq_one_letter_code
_entity_poly.pdbx_strand_id
1 'polypeptide(L)'
;MHFLDFLYPEPQGQSWVQFGELALTLVLSSLIGLEREFRARSAGLRTHTLVGVAAALIMLVSKYGFGDTIVQYSVVLDPSRVAAQIVSGIGFIGGGLIFVQRDVVRGLTTAAIIWLTAAVGMACGAGLPLLAVFVTAAHFLVVFGYTPLAHRIQSEQAELHVLYTPGKGAVEKVIQMCTGRGYVIQGLAVEHPEGAAEGESRGIQFQVSGR
;
A
#
# COMPACT_ATOMS: atom_id res chain seq x y z
N MET A 1 -17.84 24.95 -38.31
CA MET A 1 -17.81 23.48 -38.48
C MET A 1 -16.89 23.21 -39.66
N HIS A 2 -15.68 22.75 -39.38
CA HIS A 2 -14.66 22.57 -40.44
C HIS A 2 -15.00 21.30 -41.23
N PHE A 3 -14.92 21.38 -42.55
CA PHE A 3 -15.11 20.24 -43.50
C PHE A 3 -14.23 19.02 -43.16
N LEU A 4 -13.10 19.25 -42.50
CA LEU A 4 -12.18 18.21 -42.03
C LEU A 4 -12.75 17.40 -40.85
N ASP A 5 -13.63 17.97 -40.01
CA ASP A 5 -14.25 17.27 -38.86
C ASP A 5 -15.25 16.20 -39.35
N PHE A 6 -15.76 16.34 -40.58
CA PHE A 6 -16.63 15.35 -41.22
C PHE A 6 -15.84 14.15 -41.79
N LEU A 7 -14.62 14.40 -42.27
CA LEU A 7 -13.77 13.35 -42.88
C LEU A 7 -12.97 12.57 -41.83
N TYR A 8 -12.65 13.19 -40.70
CA TYR A 8 -11.92 12.59 -39.59
C TYR A 8 -12.63 12.97 -38.29
N PRO A 9 -13.73 12.27 -37.94
CA PRO A 9 -14.31 12.47 -36.62
C PRO A 9 -13.20 12.15 -35.58
N GLU A 10 -12.88 13.14 -34.74
CA GLU A 10 -11.94 12.94 -33.66
C GLU A 10 -12.36 11.67 -32.88
N PRO A 11 -11.47 10.68 -32.71
CA PRO A 11 -11.82 9.47 -31.99
C PRO A 11 -12.30 9.86 -30.61
N GLN A 12 -13.54 9.50 -30.26
CA GLN A 12 -14.09 9.84 -28.96
C GLN A 12 -13.14 9.35 -27.86
N GLY A 13 -12.79 10.23 -26.93
CA GLY A 13 -11.91 9.88 -25.81
C GLY A 13 -10.40 10.02 -26.06
N GLN A 14 -9.99 10.66 -27.14
CA GLN A 14 -8.57 10.97 -27.43
C GLN A 14 -8.30 12.47 -27.58
N SER A 15 -9.00 13.29 -26.79
CA SER A 15 -8.75 14.74 -26.74
C SER A 15 -7.65 15.09 -25.75
N TRP A 16 -7.16 16.33 -25.79
CA TRP A 16 -6.17 16.85 -24.83
C TRP A 16 -6.60 16.71 -23.38
N VAL A 17 -7.93 16.63 -23.12
CA VAL A 17 -8.47 16.42 -21.76
C VAL A 17 -8.07 15.05 -21.21
N GLN A 18 -8.23 13.98 -21.99
CA GLN A 18 -7.86 12.62 -21.57
C GLN A 18 -6.35 12.46 -21.39
N PHE A 19 -5.55 13.11 -22.25
CA PHE A 19 -4.10 13.17 -22.03
C PHE A 19 -3.74 13.91 -20.76
N GLY A 20 -4.46 15.00 -20.44
CA GLY A 20 -4.33 15.72 -19.16
C GLY A 20 -4.70 14.86 -17.95
N GLU A 21 -5.76 14.06 -18.04
CA GLU A 21 -6.19 13.11 -17.00
C GLU A 21 -5.12 12.04 -16.74
N LEU A 22 -4.53 11.49 -17.82
CA LEU A 22 -3.43 10.52 -17.71
C LEU A 22 -2.16 11.16 -17.14
N ALA A 23 -1.81 12.38 -17.59
CA ALA A 23 -0.66 13.11 -17.07
C ALA A 23 -0.82 13.44 -15.58
N LEU A 24 -2.01 13.89 -15.17
CA LEU A 24 -2.32 14.12 -13.75
C LEU A 24 -2.20 12.83 -12.94
N THR A 25 -2.74 11.72 -13.46
CA THR A 25 -2.61 10.41 -12.82
C THR A 25 -1.14 10.03 -12.64
N LEU A 26 -0.33 10.20 -13.69
CA LEU A 26 1.10 9.92 -13.63
C LEU A 26 1.78 10.73 -12.53
N VAL A 27 1.45 12.00 -12.38
CA VAL A 27 2.01 12.87 -11.32
C VAL A 27 1.55 12.40 -9.94
N LEU A 28 0.24 12.24 -9.73
CA LEU A 28 -0.31 11.90 -8.41
C LEU A 28 0.16 10.51 -7.93
N SER A 29 0.12 9.51 -8.82
CA SER A 29 0.58 8.16 -8.48
C SER A 29 2.10 8.09 -8.29
N SER A 30 2.88 8.90 -9.02
CA SER A 30 4.33 9.03 -8.79
C SER A 30 4.63 9.67 -7.44
N LEU A 31 3.88 10.69 -7.02
CA LEU A 31 4.04 11.31 -5.69
C LEU A 31 3.80 10.29 -4.57
N ILE A 32 2.72 9.49 -4.66
CA ILE A 32 2.46 8.40 -3.72
C ILE A 32 3.61 7.38 -3.75
N GLY A 33 4.02 6.96 -4.94
CA GLY A 33 5.10 6.00 -5.12
C GLY A 33 6.46 6.47 -4.60
N LEU A 34 6.79 7.77 -4.76
CA LEU A 34 8.00 8.39 -4.22
C LEU A 34 8.04 8.31 -2.70
N GLU A 35 6.95 8.63 -2.03
CA GLU A 35 6.86 8.50 -0.57
C GLU A 35 7.14 7.04 -0.14
N ARG A 36 6.60 6.06 -0.85
CA ARG A 36 6.82 4.63 -0.59
C ARG A 36 8.27 4.22 -0.82
N GLU A 37 8.89 4.71 -1.90
CA GLU A 37 10.29 4.47 -2.21
C GLU A 37 11.21 5.03 -1.12
N PHE A 38 11.02 6.29 -0.71
CA PHE A 38 11.80 6.91 0.36
C PHE A 38 11.71 6.20 1.71
N ARG A 39 10.58 5.53 1.96
CA ARG A 39 10.38 4.74 3.17
C ARG A 39 10.81 3.28 3.03
N ALA A 40 11.49 2.91 1.94
CA ALA A 40 11.97 1.56 1.66
C ALA A 40 10.87 0.49 1.79
N ARG A 41 9.66 0.76 1.26
CA ARG A 41 8.54 -0.17 1.28
C ARG A 41 8.60 -1.13 0.09
N SER A 42 7.97 -2.29 0.21
CA SER A 42 8.00 -3.38 -0.79
C SER A 42 7.48 -2.99 -2.18
N ALA A 43 6.57 -2.02 -2.27
CA ALA A 43 6.12 -1.42 -3.54
C ALA A 43 6.45 0.08 -3.53
N GLY A 44 7.26 0.51 -4.49
CA GLY A 44 7.79 1.87 -4.61
C GLY A 44 7.23 2.64 -5.81
N LEU A 45 8.04 3.57 -6.32
CA LEU A 45 7.68 4.52 -7.38
C LEU A 45 7.13 3.82 -8.63
N ARG A 46 7.84 2.85 -9.18
CA ARG A 46 7.45 2.18 -10.43
C ARG A 46 6.09 1.49 -10.30
N THR A 47 5.89 0.77 -9.22
CA THR A 47 4.67 -0.01 -9.00
C THR A 47 3.44 0.90 -8.90
N HIS A 48 3.50 1.94 -8.05
CA HIS A 48 2.37 2.86 -7.88
C HIS A 48 2.08 3.65 -9.15
N THR A 49 3.10 4.16 -9.85
CA THR A 49 2.92 4.89 -11.10
C THR A 49 2.24 4.02 -12.17
N LEU A 50 2.71 2.79 -12.37
CA LEU A 50 2.12 1.87 -13.35
C LEU A 50 0.68 1.49 -12.98
N VAL A 51 0.41 1.20 -11.72
CA VAL A 51 -0.95 0.86 -11.24
C VAL A 51 -1.92 2.02 -11.45
N GLY A 52 -1.51 3.25 -11.09
CA GLY A 52 -2.36 4.42 -11.28
C GLY A 52 -2.67 4.69 -12.75
N VAL A 53 -1.64 4.73 -13.59
CA VAL A 53 -1.80 4.99 -15.03
C VAL A 53 -2.62 3.88 -15.71
N ALA A 54 -2.40 2.61 -15.37
CA ALA A 54 -3.19 1.50 -15.90
C ALA A 54 -4.67 1.62 -15.48
N ALA A 55 -4.95 1.96 -14.23
CA ALA A 55 -6.32 2.15 -13.75
C ALA A 55 -7.02 3.32 -14.45
N ALA A 56 -6.32 4.44 -14.68
CA ALA A 56 -6.86 5.58 -15.43
C ALA A 56 -7.15 5.21 -16.90
N LEU A 57 -6.22 4.50 -17.54
CA LEU A 57 -6.40 4.05 -18.93
C LEU A 57 -7.59 3.09 -19.05
N ILE A 58 -7.72 2.09 -18.18
CA ILE A 58 -8.84 1.15 -18.21
C ILE A 58 -10.15 1.91 -17.95
N MET A 59 -10.16 2.92 -17.07
CA MET A 59 -11.34 3.76 -16.86
C MET A 59 -11.72 4.57 -18.10
N LEU A 60 -10.76 5.12 -18.83
CA LEU A 60 -10.99 5.80 -20.11
C LEU A 60 -11.52 4.85 -21.17
N VAL A 61 -10.94 3.64 -21.28
CA VAL A 61 -11.46 2.58 -22.15
C VAL A 61 -12.90 2.22 -21.79
N SER A 62 -13.20 2.13 -20.48
CA SER A 62 -14.55 1.85 -20.00
C SER A 62 -15.57 2.91 -20.43
N LYS A 63 -15.18 4.20 -20.46
CA LYS A 63 -16.04 5.32 -20.83
C LYS A 63 -16.18 5.48 -22.35
N TYR A 64 -15.10 5.32 -23.09
CA TYR A 64 -15.01 5.76 -24.49
C TYR A 64 -14.72 4.63 -25.48
N GLY A 65 -14.16 3.50 -25.01
CA GLY A 65 -13.61 2.46 -25.89
C GLY A 65 -14.66 1.65 -26.66
N PHE A 66 -15.93 1.78 -26.35
CA PHE A 66 -17.01 1.00 -26.96
C PHE A 66 -18.03 1.84 -27.73
N GLY A 67 -17.70 3.09 -28.01
CA GLY A 67 -18.62 4.03 -28.66
C GLY A 67 -19.06 3.59 -30.07
N ASP A 68 -18.20 2.90 -30.80
CA ASP A 68 -18.45 2.35 -32.13
C ASP A 68 -19.42 1.14 -32.13
N THR A 69 -19.59 0.49 -31.00
CA THR A 69 -20.46 -0.70 -30.85
C THR A 69 -21.92 -0.32 -30.51
N ILE A 70 -22.18 0.95 -30.23
CA ILE A 70 -23.51 1.44 -29.88
C ILE A 70 -24.36 1.60 -31.14
N VAL A 71 -25.21 0.61 -31.40
CA VAL A 71 -26.24 0.71 -32.43
C VAL A 71 -27.47 1.33 -31.80
N GLN A 72 -28.02 2.39 -32.42
CA GLN A 72 -29.16 3.14 -31.91
C GLN A 72 -30.32 2.18 -31.57
N TYR A 73 -30.79 2.20 -30.32
CA TYR A 73 -31.89 1.40 -29.75
C TYR A 73 -31.64 -0.12 -29.52
N SER A 74 -30.41 -0.64 -29.77
CA SER A 74 -30.17 -2.08 -29.67
C SER A 74 -29.20 -2.48 -28.56
N VAL A 75 -28.28 -1.59 -28.14
CA VAL A 75 -27.23 -1.89 -27.15
C VAL A 75 -27.21 -0.79 -26.08
N VAL A 76 -27.36 -1.21 -24.82
CA VAL A 76 -27.13 -0.35 -23.65
C VAL A 76 -25.73 -0.65 -23.12
N LEU A 77 -24.84 0.33 -23.26
CA LEU A 77 -23.50 0.24 -22.72
C LEU A 77 -23.51 0.59 -21.22
N ASP A 78 -22.93 -0.28 -20.41
CA ASP A 78 -22.70 -0.02 -18.98
C ASP A 78 -21.19 0.14 -18.71
N PRO A 79 -20.69 1.37 -18.65
CA PRO A 79 -19.26 1.64 -18.40
C PRO A 79 -18.78 1.13 -17.02
N SER A 80 -19.68 0.92 -16.07
CA SER A 80 -19.32 0.49 -14.72
C SER A 80 -18.75 -0.95 -14.70
N ARG A 81 -19.11 -1.78 -15.68
CA ARG A 81 -18.69 -3.19 -15.71
C ARG A 81 -17.20 -3.37 -15.90
N VAL A 82 -16.58 -2.63 -16.81
CA VAL A 82 -15.14 -2.67 -17.04
C VAL A 82 -14.41 -1.98 -15.88
N ALA A 83 -14.93 -0.84 -15.41
CA ALA A 83 -14.39 -0.14 -14.25
C ALA A 83 -14.40 -1.02 -12.98
N ALA A 84 -15.47 -1.82 -12.76
CA ALA A 84 -15.54 -2.75 -11.64
C ALA A 84 -14.43 -3.82 -11.66
N GLN A 85 -13.94 -4.22 -12.84
CA GLN A 85 -12.83 -5.17 -12.96
C GLN A 85 -11.50 -4.59 -12.46
N ILE A 86 -11.31 -3.26 -12.48
CA ILE A 86 -10.13 -2.62 -11.88
C ILE A 86 -10.12 -2.92 -10.38
N VAL A 87 -11.25 -2.72 -9.69
CA VAL A 87 -11.39 -2.93 -8.25
C VAL A 87 -11.14 -4.40 -7.89
N SER A 88 -11.69 -5.32 -8.67
CA SER A 88 -11.46 -6.77 -8.49
C SER A 88 -10.00 -7.15 -8.75
N GLY A 89 -9.44 -6.70 -9.88
CA GLY A 89 -8.08 -7.04 -10.31
C GLY A 89 -6.99 -6.51 -9.37
N ILE A 90 -7.15 -5.30 -8.85
CA ILE A 90 -6.19 -4.75 -7.90
C ILE A 90 -6.19 -5.49 -6.56
N GLY A 91 -7.31 -6.13 -6.20
CA GLY A 91 -7.41 -7.00 -5.05
C GLY A 91 -6.46 -8.19 -5.13
N PHE A 92 -6.26 -8.76 -6.32
CA PHE A 92 -5.29 -9.85 -6.55
C PHE A 92 -3.85 -9.38 -6.32
N ILE A 93 -3.47 -8.20 -6.83
CA ILE A 93 -2.14 -7.61 -6.62
C ILE A 93 -1.93 -7.30 -5.13
N GLY A 94 -2.93 -6.68 -4.49
CA GLY A 94 -2.90 -6.37 -3.06
C GLY A 94 -2.76 -7.62 -2.20
N GLY A 95 -3.52 -8.67 -2.50
CA GLY A 95 -3.44 -9.95 -1.82
C GLY A 95 -2.08 -10.62 -1.95
N GLY A 96 -1.44 -10.52 -3.13
CA GLY A 96 -0.10 -11.03 -3.37
C GLY A 96 1.03 -10.33 -2.59
N LEU A 97 0.75 -9.14 -2.01
CA LEU A 97 1.71 -8.40 -1.19
C LEU A 97 1.55 -8.67 0.31
N ILE A 98 0.46 -9.34 0.71
CA ILE A 98 0.21 -9.66 2.11
C ILE A 98 0.73 -11.06 2.37
N PHE A 99 1.65 -11.18 3.31
CA PHE A 99 2.18 -12.47 3.73
C PHE A 99 2.33 -12.55 5.24
N VAL A 100 2.21 -13.76 5.76
CA VAL A 100 2.36 -14.06 7.18
C VAL A 100 3.73 -14.70 7.40
N GLN A 101 4.51 -14.14 8.29
CA GLN A 101 5.82 -14.67 8.67
C GLN A 101 5.93 -14.69 10.19
N ARG A 102 6.09 -15.87 10.79
CA ARG A 102 6.23 -16.06 12.26
C ARG A 102 5.15 -15.28 13.04
N ASP A 103 3.88 -15.51 12.71
CA ASP A 103 2.69 -14.88 13.32
C ASP A 103 2.55 -13.35 13.13
N VAL A 104 3.40 -12.74 12.30
CA VAL A 104 3.31 -11.31 11.96
C VAL A 104 2.81 -11.15 10.53
N VAL A 105 1.71 -10.40 10.36
CA VAL A 105 1.18 -10.06 9.05
C VAL A 105 1.90 -8.83 8.51
N ARG A 106 2.51 -8.96 7.33
CA ARG A 106 3.22 -7.88 6.63
C ARG A 106 2.53 -7.52 5.33
N GLY A 107 2.73 -6.29 4.86
CA GLY A 107 2.23 -5.85 3.55
C GLY A 107 0.85 -5.21 3.55
N LEU A 108 0.05 -5.25 4.64
CA LEU A 108 -1.30 -4.70 4.70
C LEU A 108 -1.39 -3.23 4.26
N THR A 109 -0.54 -2.36 4.83
CA THR A 109 -0.52 -0.93 4.47
C THR A 109 -0.11 -0.73 3.00
N THR A 110 0.86 -1.52 2.50
CA THR A 110 1.29 -1.43 1.10
C THR A 110 0.16 -1.83 0.16
N ALA A 111 -0.55 -2.92 0.45
CA ALA A 111 -1.71 -3.36 -0.32
C ALA A 111 -2.82 -2.30 -0.34
N ALA A 112 -3.14 -1.70 0.81
CA ALA A 112 -4.12 -0.64 0.91
C ALA A 112 -3.74 0.61 0.08
N ILE A 113 -2.46 1.00 0.07
CA ILE A 113 -2.00 2.16 -0.70
C ILE A 113 -1.99 1.86 -2.21
N ILE A 114 -1.67 0.65 -2.64
CA ILE A 114 -1.81 0.25 -4.05
C ILE A 114 -3.27 0.33 -4.48
N TRP A 115 -4.19 -0.15 -3.65
CA TRP A 115 -5.63 -0.05 -3.91
C TRP A 115 -6.09 1.42 -4.02
N LEU A 116 -5.61 2.28 -3.10
CA LEU A 116 -5.85 3.73 -3.14
C LEU A 116 -5.30 4.37 -4.42
N THR A 117 -4.08 3.98 -4.84
CA THR A 117 -3.46 4.51 -6.06
C THR A 117 -4.26 4.16 -7.31
N ALA A 118 -4.81 2.94 -7.38
CA ALA A 118 -5.72 2.56 -8.45
C ALA A 118 -7.00 3.40 -8.43
N ALA A 119 -7.57 3.66 -7.24
CA ALA A 119 -8.74 4.52 -7.10
C ALA A 119 -8.47 5.98 -7.55
N VAL A 120 -7.29 6.53 -7.24
CA VAL A 120 -6.84 7.85 -7.75
C VAL A 120 -6.78 7.84 -9.27
N GLY A 121 -6.20 6.80 -9.88
CA GLY A 121 -6.17 6.63 -11.33
C GLY A 121 -7.57 6.56 -11.94
N MET A 122 -8.46 5.75 -11.35
CA MET A 122 -9.86 5.67 -11.77
C MET A 122 -10.56 7.03 -11.70
N ALA A 123 -10.35 7.79 -10.62
CA ALA A 123 -10.96 9.10 -10.46
C ALA A 123 -10.48 10.09 -11.54
N CYS A 124 -9.20 10.11 -11.86
CA CYS A 124 -8.68 10.91 -12.98
C CYS A 124 -9.32 10.51 -14.30
N GLY A 125 -9.29 9.23 -14.68
CA GLY A 125 -9.87 8.73 -15.93
C GLY A 125 -11.39 8.85 -16.00
N ALA A 126 -12.06 8.96 -14.83
CA ALA A 126 -13.48 9.25 -14.76
C ALA A 126 -13.82 10.74 -15.03
N GLY A 127 -12.81 11.64 -15.06
CA GLY A 127 -13.01 13.08 -15.17
C GLY A 127 -13.26 13.76 -13.82
N LEU A 128 -12.74 13.19 -12.73
CA LEU A 128 -12.90 13.69 -11.36
C LEU A 128 -11.54 14.12 -10.74
N PRO A 129 -10.80 15.05 -11.39
CA PRO A 129 -9.44 15.40 -10.99
C PRO A 129 -9.35 15.99 -9.58
N LEU A 130 -10.33 16.77 -9.16
CA LEU A 130 -10.35 17.37 -7.83
C LEU A 130 -10.44 16.31 -6.73
N LEU A 131 -11.23 15.25 -6.93
CA LEU A 131 -11.32 14.15 -5.98
C LEU A 131 -10.00 13.36 -5.93
N ALA A 132 -9.35 13.14 -7.07
CA ALA A 132 -8.05 12.49 -7.13
C ALA A 132 -6.98 13.26 -6.34
N VAL A 133 -6.92 14.58 -6.53
CA VAL A 133 -6.01 15.47 -5.78
C VAL A 133 -6.33 15.46 -4.29
N PHE A 134 -7.62 15.58 -3.93
CA PHE A 134 -8.05 15.54 -2.52
C PHE A 134 -7.66 14.23 -1.84
N VAL A 135 -7.91 13.10 -2.46
CA VAL A 135 -7.59 11.78 -1.90
C VAL A 135 -6.07 11.58 -1.78
N THR A 136 -5.30 12.08 -2.75
CA THR A 136 -3.83 12.07 -2.68
C THR A 136 -3.32 12.94 -1.52
N ALA A 137 -3.90 14.13 -1.32
CA ALA A 137 -3.56 14.98 -0.18
C ALA A 137 -3.93 14.31 1.16
N ALA A 138 -5.11 13.68 1.23
CA ALA A 138 -5.54 12.92 2.39
C ALA A 138 -4.60 11.75 2.70
N HIS A 139 -4.08 11.05 1.67
CA HIS A 139 -3.06 10.01 1.85
C HIS A 139 -1.82 10.57 2.57
N PHE A 140 -1.29 11.71 2.10
CA PHE A 140 -0.14 12.32 2.75
C PHE A 140 -0.43 12.78 4.18
N LEU A 141 -1.61 13.33 4.43
CA LEU A 141 -2.03 13.69 5.77
C LEU A 141 -2.06 12.48 6.71
N VAL A 142 -2.60 11.35 6.26
CA VAL A 142 -2.61 10.11 7.04
C VAL A 142 -1.20 9.61 7.30
N VAL A 143 -0.37 9.53 6.26
CA VAL A 143 0.98 8.95 6.35
C VAL A 143 1.93 9.80 7.20
N PHE A 144 1.86 11.14 7.08
CA PHE A 144 2.72 12.04 7.85
C PHE A 144 2.10 12.47 9.17
N GLY A 145 0.77 12.66 9.22
CA GLY A 145 0.07 13.15 10.39
C GLY A 145 -0.16 12.09 11.47
N TYR A 146 -0.52 10.86 11.07
CA TYR A 146 -0.84 9.80 12.03
C TYR A 146 0.40 9.04 12.55
N THR A 147 1.52 9.07 11.82
CA THR A 147 2.76 8.45 12.28
C THR A 147 3.23 8.99 13.65
N PRO A 148 3.36 10.30 13.87
CA PRO A 148 3.76 10.83 15.18
C PRO A 148 2.70 10.60 16.25
N LEU A 149 1.42 10.57 15.89
CA LEU A 149 0.33 10.28 16.81
C LEU A 149 0.37 8.81 17.26
N ALA A 150 0.59 7.89 16.35
CA ALA A 150 0.73 6.46 16.67
C ALA A 150 1.91 6.20 17.62
N HIS A 151 3.05 6.85 17.41
CA HIS A 151 4.21 6.74 18.32
C HIS A 151 3.92 7.28 19.74
N ARG A 152 3.02 8.25 19.88
CA ARG A 152 2.61 8.74 21.22
C ARG A 152 1.65 7.79 21.94
N ILE A 153 0.91 6.98 21.19
CA ILE A 153 -0.10 6.04 21.74
C ILE A 153 0.50 4.66 21.98
N GLN A 154 1.47 4.26 21.15
CA GLN A 154 2.19 3.00 21.36
C GLN A 154 3.13 3.16 22.54
N SER A 155 2.87 2.42 23.61
CA SER A 155 3.86 2.19 24.67
C SER A 155 5.14 1.67 24.04
N GLU A 156 6.29 2.20 24.45
CA GLU A 156 7.59 1.77 23.96
C GLU A 156 7.74 0.26 24.17
N GLN A 157 7.61 -0.50 23.10
CA GLN A 157 7.97 -1.92 23.11
C GLN A 157 9.47 -1.98 22.81
N ALA A 158 10.23 -2.37 23.80
CA ALA A 158 11.66 -2.62 23.63
C ALA A 158 11.88 -4.13 23.46
N GLU A 159 12.66 -4.48 22.45
CA GLU A 159 13.18 -5.84 22.26
C GLU A 159 14.55 -5.93 22.91
N LEU A 160 14.68 -6.77 23.91
CA LEU A 160 15.94 -7.07 24.58
C LEU A 160 16.48 -8.42 24.09
N HIS A 161 17.57 -8.40 23.35
CA HIS A 161 18.29 -9.59 22.98
C HIS A 161 19.36 -9.90 24.05
N VAL A 162 19.22 -11.00 24.75
CA VAL A 162 20.14 -11.42 25.81
C VAL A 162 20.81 -12.72 25.39
N LEU A 163 22.12 -12.68 25.27
CA LEU A 163 22.94 -13.88 25.14
C LEU A 163 23.27 -14.42 26.56
N TYR A 164 22.91 -15.66 26.85
CA TYR A 164 23.15 -16.27 28.14
C TYR A 164 23.74 -17.66 28.01
N THR A 165 24.47 -18.06 29.05
CA THR A 165 24.97 -19.43 29.21
C THR A 165 23.99 -20.21 30.08
N PRO A 166 23.48 -21.36 29.62
CA PRO A 166 22.55 -22.18 30.40
C PRO A 166 23.14 -22.56 31.78
N GLY A 167 22.27 -22.63 32.81
CA GLY A 167 22.64 -23.07 34.15
C GLY A 167 23.07 -21.99 35.15
N LYS A 168 23.14 -20.68 34.74
CA LYS A 168 23.58 -19.59 35.65
C LYS A 168 22.44 -18.70 36.17
N GLY A 169 21.16 -19.07 36.00
CA GLY A 169 20.01 -18.28 36.47
C GLY A 169 19.92 -16.88 35.82
N ALA A 170 20.55 -16.66 34.66
CA ALA A 170 20.62 -15.38 34.00
C ALA A 170 19.24 -14.90 33.54
N VAL A 171 18.37 -15.80 33.07
CA VAL A 171 17.01 -15.52 32.61
C VAL A 171 16.15 -14.99 33.76
N GLU A 172 16.19 -15.64 34.92
CA GLU A 172 15.48 -15.22 36.13
C GLU A 172 15.91 -13.83 36.60
N LYS A 173 17.21 -13.52 36.54
CA LYS A 173 17.71 -12.18 36.89
C LYS A 173 17.22 -11.10 35.93
N VAL A 174 17.15 -11.38 34.64
CA VAL A 174 16.61 -10.43 33.64
C VAL A 174 15.11 -10.20 33.90
N ILE A 175 14.35 -11.27 34.15
CA ILE A 175 12.92 -11.17 34.47
C ILE A 175 12.71 -10.34 35.75
N GLN A 176 13.47 -10.60 36.81
CA GLN A 176 13.39 -9.84 38.05
C GLN A 176 13.78 -8.36 37.88
N MET A 177 14.80 -8.07 37.08
CA MET A 177 15.19 -6.68 36.78
C MET A 177 14.13 -5.93 35.98
N CYS A 178 13.51 -6.56 35.00
CA CYS A 178 12.45 -5.96 34.20
C CYS A 178 11.21 -5.69 35.04
N THR A 179 10.73 -6.71 35.78
CA THR A 179 9.54 -6.59 36.63
C THR A 179 9.75 -5.65 37.82
N GLY A 180 10.94 -5.66 38.41
CA GLY A 180 11.29 -4.77 39.54
C GLY A 180 11.37 -3.28 39.12
N ARG A 181 11.52 -2.97 37.83
CA ARG A 181 11.49 -1.62 37.26
C ARG A 181 10.14 -1.25 36.63
N GLY A 182 9.12 -2.10 36.79
CA GLY A 182 7.78 -1.83 36.31
C GLY A 182 7.54 -2.13 34.81
N TYR A 183 8.48 -2.84 34.18
CA TYR A 183 8.28 -3.32 32.81
C TYR A 183 7.48 -4.62 32.79
N VAL A 184 6.59 -4.75 31.82
CA VAL A 184 5.78 -5.96 31.57
C VAL A 184 6.42 -6.76 30.43
N ILE A 185 6.73 -8.03 30.68
CA ILE A 185 7.25 -8.94 29.64
C ILE A 185 6.05 -9.52 28.89
N GLN A 186 5.92 -9.20 27.60
CA GLN A 186 4.80 -9.63 26.75
C GLN A 186 5.09 -10.92 26.00
N GLY A 187 6.38 -11.20 25.73
CA GLY A 187 6.79 -12.40 25.01
C GLY A 187 8.23 -12.79 25.31
N LEU A 188 8.51 -14.10 25.21
CA LEU A 188 9.82 -14.69 25.38
C LEU A 188 10.04 -15.68 24.23
N ALA A 189 11.01 -15.41 23.38
CA ALA A 189 11.41 -16.32 22.32
C ALA A 189 12.85 -16.78 22.57
N VAL A 190 13.08 -18.10 22.51
CA VAL A 190 14.42 -18.68 22.62
C VAL A 190 14.94 -18.94 21.23
N GLU A 191 16.02 -18.28 20.85
CA GLU A 191 16.72 -18.56 19.60
C GLU A 191 17.69 -19.72 19.81
N HIS A 192 17.46 -20.80 19.07
CA HIS A 192 18.42 -21.90 18.98
C HIS A 192 19.29 -21.63 17.75
N PRO A 193 20.60 -21.31 17.89
CA PRO A 193 21.45 -21.29 16.72
C PRO A 193 21.56 -22.73 16.19
N GLU A 194 21.26 -22.91 14.92
CA GLU A 194 21.44 -24.22 14.25
C GLU A 194 22.91 -24.59 14.29
N GLY A 195 23.26 -25.67 15.01
CA GLY A 195 24.61 -26.20 15.10
C GLY A 195 25.41 -25.86 16.38
N ALA A 196 24.82 -25.23 17.39
CA ALA A 196 25.48 -24.96 18.64
C ALA A 196 25.74 -26.24 19.47
N ALA A 197 26.97 -26.45 19.89
CA ALA A 197 27.35 -27.55 20.79
C ALA A 197 26.79 -27.35 22.19
N GLU A 198 26.61 -28.44 22.96
CA GLU A 198 26.17 -28.36 24.37
C GLU A 198 27.17 -27.52 25.18
N GLY A 199 26.68 -26.35 25.65
CA GLY A 199 27.50 -25.40 26.45
C GLY A 199 27.69 -24.02 25.82
N GLU A 200 27.29 -23.81 24.57
CA GLU A 200 27.35 -22.49 23.91
C GLU A 200 26.23 -21.55 24.37
N SER A 201 26.52 -20.24 24.25
CA SER A 201 25.60 -19.17 24.59
C SER A 201 24.32 -19.25 23.78
N ARG A 202 23.17 -19.21 24.43
CA ARG A 202 21.83 -19.18 23.79
C ARG A 202 21.31 -17.77 23.77
N GLY A 203 20.66 -17.38 22.66
CA GLY A 203 19.94 -16.12 22.54
C GLY A 203 18.53 -16.22 23.11
N ILE A 204 18.14 -15.27 23.94
CA ILE A 204 16.73 -15.06 24.31
C ILE A 204 16.31 -13.64 23.92
N GLN A 205 15.20 -13.55 23.27
CA GLN A 205 14.54 -12.30 22.90
C GLN A 205 13.37 -12.07 23.86
N PHE A 206 13.42 -10.96 24.60
CA PHE A 206 12.34 -10.51 25.45
C PHE A 206 11.62 -9.33 24.77
N GLN A 207 10.31 -9.39 24.64
CA GLN A 207 9.50 -8.25 24.30
C GLN A 207 9.01 -7.60 25.59
N VAL A 208 9.47 -6.37 25.85
CA VAL A 208 9.22 -5.64 27.08
C VAL A 208 8.46 -4.37 26.76
N SER A 209 7.34 -4.13 27.45
CA SER A 209 6.61 -2.86 27.37
C SER A 209 6.75 -2.10 28.68
N GLY A 210 7.15 -0.82 28.60
CA GLY A 210 7.10 0.11 29.71
C GLY A 210 5.72 0.76 29.85
N ARG A 211 5.38 1.22 31.05
CA ARG A 211 4.22 2.08 31.27
C ARG A 211 4.48 3.48 30.82
#